data_aa61b4b9881396bba82064a01ee09298
#
_entry.id   aa61b4b9881396bba82064a01ee09298
#
_cell.length_a   1.000
_cell.length_b   1.000
_cell.length_c   1.000
_cell.angle_alpha   90.00
_cell.angle_beta   90.00
_cell.angle_gamma   90.00
#
_symmetry.space_group_name_H-M   'P 1'
#
loop_
_entity.id
_entity.type
_entity.pdbx_description
1 polymer ?
#
loop_
_entity_poly.entity_id
_entity_poly.type
_entity_poly.pdbx_seq_one_letter_code
_entity_poly.pdbx_strand_id
1 'polypeptide(L)'
;MKGLLVWSQSSCRSVMGLYRALGGALGVPVEVAVWFYKKNKNYVDNRNAVGFCGDEFSDMTVIPVGEDFAKGMTVLDAHSGWTHLFCNYQGSATFRHLQLVARRRGERTAIGSESPCNMFSGWRKWAKEVYFRTKLPRMTREVIEASDFFVNYSGNDDAIAKIIGWPNEKIIPFGYFPPPIPGTQCFERKGNRPFEILATGELTWHRGSDVLVDALSVLKQRSIPYHATITQQGPLLESLKVRAKRENLPIDFTGFMPMPDLHRAYETCSVYVGAGRHEPWGMRLNDALNCGAPLVVSRGMGGVKMVDDYGCGLSFGNEDAEDLARKLESLATDDDLYKRCASRAVKCAQMCSPENKALELATIIKNRFPIWAR
;
A
#
# COMPACT_ATOMS: atom_id res chain seq x y z
N MET A 1 -5.57 -25.53 -13.52
CA MET A 1 -5.17 -24.17 -14.01
C MET A 1 -3.89 -24.30 -14.81
N LYS A 2 -3.83 -23.80 -16.07
CA LYS A 2 -2.62 -23.87 -16.91
C LYS A 2 -1.56 -22.84 -16.49
N GLY A 3 -2.00 -21.65 -16.05
CA GLY A 3 -1.18 -20.53 -15.63
C GLY A 3 -2.02 -19.38 -15.11
N LEU A 4 -1.37 -18.39 -14.54
CA LEU A 4 -1.97 -17.14 -14.07
C LEU A 4 -1.42 -15.97 -14.87
N LEU A 5 -2.27 -15.29 -15.64
CA LEU A 5 -1.94 -14.02 -16.30
C LEU A 5 -2.43 -12.85 -15.46
N VAL A 6 -1.50 -12.03 -15.00
CA VAL A 6 -1.81 -10.83 -14.21
C VAL A 6 -1.81 -9.61 -15.14
N TRP A 7 -2.94 -8.92 -15.24
CA TRP A 7 -3.09 -7.68 -15.97
C TRP A 7 -2.83 -6.51 -15.04
N SER A 8 -1.61 -6.01 -15.01
CA SER A 8 -1.15 -5.02 -14.03
C SER A 8 -0.99 -3.63 -14.65
N GLN A 9 -1.22 -2.60 -13.83
CA GLN A 9 -0.95 -1.22 -14.24
C GLN A 9 0.55 -0.98 -14.49
N SER A 10 1.41 -1.63 -13.72
CA SER A 10 2.87 -1.50 -13.83
C SER A 10 3.57 -2.77 -13.32
N SER A 11 4.81 -2.94 -13.72
CA SER A 11 5.72 -3.98 -13.22
C SER A 11 6.55 -3.49 -12.02
N CYS A 12 5.93 -2.74 -11.11
CA CYS A 12 6.68 -2.20 -9.97
C CYS A 12 6.92 -3.26 -8.89
N ARG A 13 8.02 -3.08 -8.15
CA ARG A 13 8.45 -3.94 -7.04
C ARG A 13 7.36 -4.22 -6.02
N SER A 14 6.50 -3.24 -5.75
CA SER A 14 5.41 -3.37 -4.75
C SER A 14 4.40 -4.48 -5.03
N VAL A 15 4.30 -4.95 -6.27
CA VAL A 15 3.35 -5.99 -6.67
C VAL A 15 4.01 -7.22 -7.29
N MET A 16 5.16 -7.05 -7.98
CA MET A 16 5.82 -8.15 -8.70
C MET A 16 6.25 -9.27 -7.77
N GLY A 17 6.78 -8.94 -6.57
CA GLY A 17 7.15 -9.95 -5.56
C GLY A 17 5.97 -10.84 -5.16
N LEU A 18 4.81 -10.22 -4.93
CA LEU A 18 3.58 -10.96 -4.62
C LEU A 18 3.13 -11.85 -5.78
N TYR A 19 3.17 -11.36 -7.02
CA TYR A 19 2.72 -12.14 -8.19
C TYR A 19 3.62 -13.35 -8.41
N ARG A 20 4.96 -13.18 -8.32
CA ARG A 20 5.92 -14.27 -8.39
C ARG A 20 5.68 -15.33 -7.32
N ALA A 21 5.54 -14.90 -6.07
CA ALA A 21 5.28 -15.78 -4.95
C ALA A 21 3.91 -16.48 -5.05
N LEU A 22 2.88 -15.80 -5.58
CA LEU A 22 1.55 -16.36 -5.78
C LEU A 22 1.58 -17.52 -6.81
N GLY A 23 2.36 -17.36 -7.88
CA GLY A 23 2.56 -18.46 -8.84
C GLY A 23 3.15 -19.70 -8.19
N GLY A 24 4.21 -19.52 -7.38
CA GLY A 24 4.78 -20.61 -6.59
C GLY A 24 3.79 -21.25 -5.63
N ALA A 25 3.00 -20.46 -4.90
CA ALA A 25 1.99 -20.95 -3.95
C ALA A 25 0.80 -21.66 -4.62
N LEU A 26 0.45 -21.26 -5.83
CA LEU A 26 -0.58 -21.93 -6.64
C LEU A 26 -0.03 -23.13 -7.43
N GLY A 27 1.28 -23.22 -7.62
CA GLY A 27 1.94 -24.25 -8.41
C GLY A 27 1.79 -24.06 -9.93
N VAL A 28 1.74 -22.81 -10.40
CA VAL A 28 1.53 -22.48 -11.81
C VAL A 28 2.47 -21.37 -12.29
N PRO A 29 2.81 -21.31 -13.60
CA PRO A 29 3.53 -20.18 -14.18
C PRO A 29 2.71 -18.91 -14.06
N VAL A 30 3.41 -17.78 -13.85
CA VAL A 30 2.82 -16.43 -13.83
C VAL A 30 3.48 -15.56 -14.86
N GLU A 31 2.68 -14.89 -15.68
CA GLU A 31 3.10 -13.84 -16.58
C GLU A 31 2.35 -12.54 -16.28
N VAL A 32 2.95 -11.41 -16.59
CA VAL A 32 2.39 -10.09 -16.26
C VAL A 32 2.22 -9.25 -17.52
N ALA A 33 0.99 -9.00 -17.90
CA ALA A 33 0.63 -8.06 -18.95
C ALA A 33 0.52 -6.65 -18.36
N VAL A 34 1.28 -5.69 -18.90
CA VAL A 34 1.45 -4.38 -18.26
C VAL A 34 0.84 -3.27 -19.09
N TRP A 35 0.05 -2.43 -18.41
CA TRP A 35 -0.49 -1.19 -18.93
C TRP A 35 0.26 0.00 -18.33
N PHE A 36 1.21 0.57 -19.10
CA PHE A 36 1.97 1.72 -18.63
C PHE A 36 1.15 3.01 -18.69
N TYR A 37 1.13 3.73 -17.57
CA TYR A 37 0.54 5.07 -17.50
C TYR A 37 1.47 6.09 -18.20
N LYS A 38 1.25 6.33 -19.49
CA LYS A 38 2.06 7.26 -20.33
C LYS A 38 1.88 8.75 -19.96
N LYS A 39 0.97 9.12 -19.03
CA LYS A 39 0.55 10.52 -18.87
C LYS A 39 1.51 11.43 -18.12
N ASN A 40 2.54 10.92 -17.45
CA ASN A 40 3.46 11.79 -16.73
C ASN A 40 4.90 11.26 -16.76
N LYS A 41 5.71 11.81 -17.67
CA LYS A 41 7.13 11.48 -17.81
C LYS A 41 7.88 11.65 -16.46
N ASN A 42 7.58 12.71 -15.72
CA ASN A 42 8.18 12.96 -14.39
C ASN A 42 7.80 11.89 -13.37
N TYR A 43 6.62 11.27 -13.47
CA TYR A 43 6.20 10.20 -12.58
C TYR A 43 6.97 8.90 -12.86
N VAL A 44 7.23 8.58 -14.13
CA VAL A 44 8.05 7.43 -14.55
C VAL A 44 9.51 7.66 -14.17
N ASP A 45 10.05 8.85 -14.46
CA ASP A 45 11.44 9.20 -14.16
C ASP A 45 11.70 9.21 -12.64
N ASN A 46 10.77 9.74 -11.84
CA ASN A 46 10.85 9.69 -10.37
C ASN A 46 10.73 8.26 -9.82
N ARG A 47 9.91 7.39 -10.42
CA ARG A 47 9.82 5.98 -10.04
C ARG A 47 11.10 5.21 -10.39
N ASN A 48 11.67 5.44 -11.55
CA ASN A 48 12.96 4.85 -11.92
C ASN A 48 14.09 5.32 -10.99
N ALA A 49 14.10 6.60 -10.60
CA ALA A 49 15.05 7.17 -9.65
C ALA A 49 14.92 6.59 -8.23
N VAL A 50 13.77 6.04 -7.85
CA VAL A 50 13.54 5.37 -6.55
C VAL A 50 13.60 3.84 -6.64
N GLY A 51 14.17 3.27 -7.71
CA GLY A 51 14.36 1.82 -7.83
C GLY A 51 13.07 1.01 -8.00
N PHE A 52 12.03 1.59 -8.59
CA PHE A 52 10.73 0.94 -8.77
C PHE A 52 10.71 -0.15 -9.84
N CYS A 53 11.69 -0.18 -10.73
CA CYS A 53 11.83 -1.16 -11.81
C CYS A 53 13.28 -1.67 -11.78
N GLY A 54 13.59 -2.60 -10.91
CA GLY A 54 14.91 -3.24 -10.85
C GLY A 54 14.93 -4.56 -11.62
N ASP A 55 16.14 -5.04 -11.92
CA ASP A 55 16.39 -6.34 -12.54
C ASP A 55 16.01 -7.54 -11.64
N GLU A 56 15.55 -7.27 -10.41
CA GLU A 56 15.19 -8.29 -9.41
C GLU A 56 14.04 -9.21 -9.83
N PHE A 57 13.30 -8.86 -10.90
CA PHE A 57 12.22 -9.66 -11.49
C PHE A 57 12.48 -10.03 -12.94
N SER A 58 13.73 -10.07 -13.36
CA SER A 58 14.14 -10.47 -14.72
C SER A 58 13.79 -11.93 -15.05
N ASP A 59 13.50 -12.74 -14.02
CA ASP A 59 12.99 -14.11 -14.12
C ASP A 59 11.50 -14.18 -14.47
N MET A 60 10.78 -13.07 -14.45
CA MET A 60 9.35 -13.00 -14.78
C MET A 60 9.11 -12.49 -16.20
N THR A 61 8.21 -13.13 -16.92
CA THR A 61 7.75 -12.64 -18.23
C THR A 61 6.84 -11.43 -18.05
N VAL A 62 7.29 -10.27 -18.55
CA VAL A 62 6.53 -9.01 -18.57
C VAL A 62 6.17 -8.66 -20.00
N ILE A 63 4.89 -8.53 -20.29
CA ILE A 63 4.34 -8.30 -21.64
C ILE A 63 3.81 -6.86 -21.71
N PRO A 64 4.44 -5.94 -22.47
CA PRO A 64 3.95 -4.57 -22.61
C PRO A 64 2.73 -4.52 -23.55
N VAL A 65 1.56 -4.25 -22.98
CA VAL A 65 0.29 -4.14 -23.73
C VAL A 65 -0.08 -2.67 -24.01
N GLY A 66 0.06 -1.80 -23.05
CA GLY A 66 -0.42 -0.41 -23.13
C GLY A 66 -1.94 -0.32 -23.09
N GLU A 67 -2.50 0.74 -23.65
CA GLU A 67 -3.94 0.94 -23.85
C GLU A 67 -4.43 0.33 -25.18
N ASP A 68 -3.63 -0.52 -25.82
CA ASP A 68 -3.91 -1.12 -27.11
C ASP A 68 -4.74 -2.40 -26.93
N PHE A 69 -6.02 -2.30 -27.29
CA PHE A 69 -6.95 -3.42 -27.19
C PHE A 69 -6.55 -4.60 -28.09
N ALA A 70 -6.03 -4.33 -29.30
CA ALA A 70 -5.64 -5.39 -30.24
C ALA A 70 -4.45 -6.19 -29.70
N LYS A 71 -3.46 -5.51 -29.12
CA LYS A 71 -2.36 -6.19 -28.40
C LYS A 71 -2.88 -7.00 -27.21
N GLY A 72 -3.81 -6.42 -26.44
CA GLY A 72 -4.45 -7.13 -25.35
C GLY A 72 -5.15 -8.40 -25.81
N MET A 73 -5.85 -8.35 -26.93
CA MET A 73 -6.48 -9.52 -27.55
C MET A 73 -5.46 -10.58 -27.97
N THR A 74 -4.35 -10.17 -28.61
CA THR A 74 -3.26 -11.10 -28.97
C THR A 74 -2.70 -11.81 -27.74
N VAL A 75 -2.49 -11.07 -26.64
CA VAL A 75 -2.02 -11.66 -25.37
C VAL A 75 -3.07 -12.63 -24.81
N LEU A 76 -4.35 -12.26 -24.83
CA LEU A 76 -5.43 -13.12 -24.38
C LEU A 76 -5.52 -14.41 -25.19
N ASP A 77 -5.37 -14.33 -26.52
CA ASP A 77 -5.37 -15.47 -27.42
C ASP A 77 -4.20 -16.42 -27.13
N ALA A 78 -3.01 -15.89 -26.89
CA ALA A 78 -1.82 -16.66 -26.55
C ALA A 78 -1.94 -17.39 -25.19
N HIS A 79 -2.79 -16.88 -24.28
CA HIS A 79 -3.01 -17.42 -22.93
C HIS A 79 -4.37 -18.12 -22.79
N SER A 80 -4.90 -18.67 -23.86
CA SER A 80 -6.18 -19.37 -23.85
C SER A 80 -6.18 -20.52 -22.82
N GLY A 81 -7.19 -20.51 -21.95
CA GLY A 81 -7.34 -21.47 -20.84
C GLY A 81 -6.48 -21.15 -19.61
N TRP A 82 -5.83 -19.99 -19.57
CA TRP A 82 -5.24 -19.46 -18.35
C TRP A 82 -6.31 -18.79 -17.47
N THR A 83 -5.92 -18.49 -16.26
CA THR A 83 -6.73 -17.73 -15.32
C THR A 83 -6.22 -16.29 -15.26
N HIS A 84 -7.11 -15.31 -15.13
CA HIS A 84 -6.77 -13.90 -15.27
C HIS A 84 -7.06 -13.11 -14.01
N LEU A 85 -6.03 -12.42 -13.47
CA LEU A 85 -6.16 -11.44 -12.40
C LEU A 85 -6.00 -10.03 -12.98
N PHE A 86 -7.08 -9.25 -13.02
CA PHE A 86 -7.06 -7.88 -13.52
C PHE A 86 -6.85 -6.88 -12.39
N CYS A 87 -5.74 -6.15 -12.42
CA CYS A 87 -5.40 -5.15 -11.42
C CYS A 87 -5.74 -3.74 -11.89
N ASN A 88 -6.25 -2.91 -10.97
CA ASN A 88 -6.66 -1.53 -11.26
C ASN A 88 -7.67 -1.38 -12.42
N TYR A 89 -8.68 -2.21 -12.44
CA TYR A 89 -9.75 -2.23 -13.46
C TYR A 89 -10.47 -0.88 -13.62
N GLN A 90 -10.49 -0.03 -12.62
CA GLN A 90 -11.13 1.28 -12.67
C GLN A 90 -10.37 2.27 -13.56
N GLY A 91 -9.05 2.12 -13.68
CA GLY A 91 -8.16 3.00 -14.44
C GLY A 91 -8.09 2.70 -15.93
N SER A 92 -8.47 1.48 -16.39
CA SER A 92 -8.32 1.05 -17.78
C SER A 92 -9.62 0.52 -18.36
N ALA A 93 -10.13 1.21 -19.41
CA ALA A 93 -11.26 0.71 -20.21
C ALA A 93 -10.85 -0.55 -20.97
N THR A 94 -9.62 -0.60 -21.49
CA THR A 94 -9.07 -1.77 -22.19
C THR A 94 -9.09 -3.01 -21.31
N PHE A 95 -8.61 -2.92 -20.07
CA PHE A 95 -8.61 -4.07 -19.16
C PHE A 95 -10.02 -4.55 -18.81
N ARG A 96 -10.97 -3.62 -18.63
CA ARG A 96 -12.38 -4.00 -18.41
C ARG A 96 -12.94 -4.77 -19.61
N HIS A 97 -12.70 -4.31 -20.82
CA HIS A 97 -13.18 -5.00 -22.02
C HIS A 97 -12.51 -6.37 -22.20
N LEU A 98 -11.19 -6.48 -21.97
CA LEU A 98 -10.47 -7.75 -22.04
C LEU A 98 -10.99 -8.76 -21.01
N GLN A 99 -11.28 -8.31 -19.78
CA GLN A 99 -11.89 -9.15 -18.76
C GLN A 99 -13.24 -9.71 -19.20
N LEU A 100 -14.11 -8.86 -19.78
CA LEU A 100 -15.40 -9.31 -20.28
C LEU A 100 -15.27 -10.30 -21.45
N VAL A 101 -14.27 -10.10 -22.30
CA VAL A 101 -13.96 -11.05 -23.39
C VAL A 101 -13.47 -12.38 -22.82
N ALA A 102 -12.52 -12.38 -21.89
CA ALA A 102 -12.03 -13.59 -21.23
C ALA A 102 -13.20 -14.38 -20.57
N ARG A 103 -14.08 -13.67 -19.87
CA ARG A 103 -15.24 -14.30 -19.23
C ARG A 103 -16.22 -14.91 -20.23
N ARG A 104 -16.48 -14.24 -21.35
CA ARG A 104 -17.35 -14.78 -22.44
C ARG A 104 -16.75 -16.03 -23.10
N ARG A 105 -15.43 -16.19 -23.06
CA ARG A 105 -14.71 -17.40 -23.51
C ARG A 105 -14.75 -18.54 -22.49
N GLY A 106 -15.37 -18.32 -21.34
CA GLY A 106 -15.42 -19.30 -20.23
C GLY A 106 -14.16 -19.31 -19.36
N GLU A 107 -13.26 -18.35 -19.55
CA GLU A 107 -12.04 -18.23 -18.74
C GLU A 107 -12.36 -17.64 -17.36
N ARG A 108 -11.52 -17.93 -16.39
CA ARG A 108 -11.70 -17.44 -15.04
C ARG A 108 -11.09 -16.06 -14.87
N THR A 109 -11.82 -15.19 -14.24
CA THR A 109 -11.38 -13.82 -14.04
C THR A 109 -11.60 -13.37 -12.60
N ALA A 110 -10.65 -12.64 -12.05
CA ALA A 110 -10.75 -11.98 -10.75
C ALA A 110 -10.17 -10.56 -10.83
N ILE A 111 -10.44 -9.77 -9.81
CA ILE A 111 -9.92 -8.41 -9.67
C ILE A 111 -8.95 -8.36 -8.49
N GLY A 112 -7.82 -7.62 -8.69
CA GLY A 112 -6.92 -7.21 -7.61
C GLY A 112 -6.75 -5.69 -7.67
N SER A 113 -7.29 -4.95 -6.71
CA SER A 113 -7.22 -3.48 -6.70
C SER A 113 -7.41 -2.91 -5.31
N GLU A 114 -7.04 -1.65 -5.14
CA GLU A 114 -7.53 -0.86 -4.02
C GLU A 114 -9.03 -0.62 -4.16
N SER A 115 -9.75 -0.56 -3.05
CA SER A 115 -11.09 0.02 -3.01
C SER A 115 -11.00 1.50 -3.39
N PRO A 116 -11.99 2.02 -4.13
CA PRO A 116 -12.05 3.45 -4.35
C PRO A 116 -12.07 4.19 -3.02
N CYS A 117 -11.20 5.16 -2.83
CA CYS A 117 -11.16 5.98 -1.63
C CYS A 117 -11.50 7.44 -1.93
N ASN A 118 -11.98 8.14 -0.91
CA ASN A 118 -12.34 9.55 -1.02
C ASN A 118 -11.25 10.42 -0.38
N MET A 119 -10.26 10.83 -1.18
CA MET A 119 -9.15 11.68 -0.75
C MET A 119 -9.47 13.19 -0.77
N PHE A 120 -10.72 13.56 -0.97
CA PHE A 120 -11.14 14.96 -1.04
C PHE A 120 -11.69 15.45 0.30
N SER A 121 -11.72 16.79 0.47
CA SER A 121 -12.37 17.49 1.57
C SER A 121 -13.50 18.38 1.07
N GLY A 122 -14.35 18.87 1.97
CA GLY A 122 -15.44 19.80 1.66
C GLY A 122 -16.43 19.27 0.65
N TRP A 123 -16.94 20.15 -0.26
CA TRP A 123 -17.97 19.79 -1.23
C TRP A 123 -17.54 18.70 -2.21
N ARG A 124 -16.24 18.61 -2.52
CA ARG A 124 -15.68 17.56 -3.40
C ARG A 124 -15.80 16.18 -2.75
N LYS A 125 -15.67 16.07 -1.45
CA LYS A 125 -15.90 14.83 -0.70
C LYS A 125 -17.34 14.35 -0.91
N TRP A 126 -18.31 15.23 -0.70
CA TRP A 126 -19.72 14.93 -0.93
C TRP A 126 -20.00 14.52 -2.37
N ALA A 127 -19.53 15.27 -3.35
CA ALA A 127 -19.72 14.94 -4.77
C ALA A 127 -19.15 13.56 -5.12
N LYS A 128 -17.98 13.20 -4.55
CA LYS A 128 -17.36 11.89 -4.76
C LYS A 128 -18.17 10.76 -4.11
N GLU A 129 -18.76 10.98 -2.95
CA GLU A 129 -19.63 10.02 -2.27
C GLU A 129 -20.92 9.78 -3.07
N VAL A 130 -21.51 10.82 -3.64
CA VAL A 130 -22.66 10.68 -4.55
C VAL A 130 -22.26 9.86 -5.77
N TYR A 131 -21.11 10.13 -6.38
CA TYR A 131 -20.59 9.35 -7.50
C TYR A 131 -20.41 7.85 -7.13
N PHE A 132 -19.87 7.54 -5.96
CA PHE A 132 -19.70 6.17 -5.48
C PHE A 132 -21.02 5.41 -5.32
N ARG A 133 -22.08 6.11 -4.91
CA ARG A 133 -23.40 5.52 -4.69
C ARG A 133 -24.28 5.44 -5.93
N THR A 134 -23.96 6.20 -6.98
CA THR A 134 -24.85 6.35 -8.14
C THR A 134 -24.23 5.88 -9.45
N LYS A 135 -23.15 6.51 -9.85
CA LYS A 135 -22.54 6.27 -11.18
C LYS A 135 -21.59 5.08 -11.17
N LEU A 136 -20.74 4.97 -10.16
CA LEU A 136 -19.72 3.93 -10.12
C LEU A 136 -20.30 2.51 -10.08
N PRO A 137 -21.36 2.20 -9.29
CA PRO A 137 -21.97 0.86 -9.30
C PRO A 137 -22.49 0.44 -10.68
N ARG A 138 -23.06 1.40 -11.43
CA ARG A 138 -23.55 1.12 -12.79
C ARG A 138 -22.42 0.83 -13.76
N MET A 139 -21.30 1.54 -13.62
CA MET A 139 -20.12 1.38 -14.49
C MET A 139 -19.34 0.09 -14.20
N THR A 140 -19.40 -0.43 -12.99
CA THR A 140 -18.61 -1.59 -12.57
C THR A 140 -19.40 -2.89 -12.53
N ARG A 141 -20.71 -2.83 -12.67
CA ARG A 141 -21.61 -3.97 -12.53
C ARG A 141 -21.20 -5.18 -13.36
N GLU A 142 -21.01 -5.02 -14.67
CA GLU A 142 -20.63 -6.12 -15.56
C GLU A 142 -19.29 -6.74 -15.17
N VAL A 143 -18.33 -5.92 -14.74
CA VAL A 143 -17.01 -6.36 -14.30
C VAL A 143 -17.10 -7.16 -12.99
N ILE A 144 -17.95 -6.71 -12.05
CA ILE A 144 -18.19 -7.40 -10.77
C ILE A 144 -18.86 -8.76 -11.02
N GLU A 145 -19.88 -8.78 -11.91
CA GLU A 145 -20.58 -10.01 -12.31
C GLU A 145 -19.63 -11.00 -13.02
N ALA A 146 -18.72 -10.47 -13.84
CA ALA A 146 -17.71 -11.27 -14.54
C ALA A 146 -16.60 -11.81 -13.63
N SER A 147 -16.44 -11.29 -12.42
CA SER A 147 -15.36 -11.66 -11.51
C SER A 147 -15.77 -12.77 -10.55
N ASP A 148 -14.88 -13.74 -10.35
CA ASP A 148 -15.06 -14.78 -9.36
C ASP A 148 -14.83 -14.24 -7.94
N PHE A 149 -13.82 -13.35 -7.76
CA PHE A 149 -13.53 -12.67 -6.49
C PHE A 149 -12.80 -11.33 -6.69
N PHE A 150 -12.66 -10.59 -5.59
CA PHE A 150 -11.95 -9.32 -5.50
C PHE A 150 -10.91 -9.38 -4.38
N VAL A 151 -9.63 -9.26 -4.73
CA VAL A 151 -8.55 -9.05 -3.77
C VAL A 151 -8.46 -7.56 -3.49
N ASN A 152 -8.95 -7.14 -2.32
CA ASN A 152 -8.98 -5.75 -1.92
C ASN A 152 -7.67 -5.34 -1.23
N TYR A 153 -6.83 -4.58 -1.92
CA TYR A 153 -5.54 -4.12 -1.39
C TYR A 153 -5.64 -2.97 -0.37
N SER A 154 -6.84 -2.57 0.03
CA SER A 154 -7.08 -1.53 1.03
C SER A 154 -7.19 -2.05 2.47
N GLY A 155 -6.69 -3.23 2.74
CA GLY A 155 -6.81 -3.86 4.05
C GLY A 155 -8.27 -4.23 4.38
N ASN A 156 -8.78 -3.71 5.51
CA ASN A 156 -10.16 -4.00 5.96
C ASN A 156 -11.19 -2.96 5.48
N ASP A 157 -10.80 -1.97 4.66
CA ASP A 157 -11.76 -0.97 4.16
C ASP A 157 -12.56 -1.52 2.97
N ASP A 158 -13.57 -2.32 3.29
CA ASP A 158 -14.50 -2.90 2.32
C ASP A 158 -15.74 -2.03 2.08
N ALA A 159 -15.91 -0.94 2.81
CA ALA A 159 -17.15 -0.17 2.81
C ALA A 159 -17.53 0.32 1.40
N ILE A 160 -16.56 0.89 0.68
CA ILE A 160 -16.81 1.37 -0.69
C ILE A 160 -16.98 0.19 -1.66
N ALA A 161 -16.23 -0.90 -1.50
CA ALA A 161 -16.41 -2.10 -2.32
C ALA A 161 -17.86 -2.63 -2.22
N LYS A 162 -18.42 -2.68 -1.02
CA LYS A 162 -19.84 -3.06 -0.77
C LYS A 162 -20.83 -2.07 -1.38
N ILE A 163 -20.57 -0.77 -1.24
CA ILE A 163 -21.41 0.29 -1.83
C ILE A 163 -21.48 0.16 -3.36
N ILE A 164 -20.40 -0.21 -4.03
CA ILE A 164 -20.38 -0.36 -5.49
C ILE A 164 -20.90 -1.72 -5.98
N GLY A 165 -21.28 -2.61 -5.06
CA GLY A 165 -22.00 -3.85 -5.38
C GLY A 165 -21.18 -5.15 -5.27
N TRP A 166 -19.97 -5.13 -4.67
CA TRP A 166 -19.25 -6.37 -4.41
C TRP A 166 -19.94 -7.19 -3.33
N PRO A 167 -20.31 -8.45 -3.58
CA PRO A 167 -20.82 -9.36 -2.56
C PRO A 167 -19.71 -9.66 -1.52
N ASN A 168 -20.09 -9.72 -0.23
CA ASN A 168 -19.12 -9.97 0.85
C ASN A 168 -18.33 -11.27 0.65
N GLU A 169 -18.98 -12.31 0.17
CA GLU A 169 -18.37 -13.62 -0.09
C GLU A 169 -17.35 -13.59 -1.23
N LYS A 170 -17.36 -12.56 -2.06
CA LYS A 170 -16.36 -12.38 -3.13
C LYS A 170 -15.18 -11.48 -2.70
N ILE A 171 -15.28 -10.74 -1.61
CA ILE A 171 -14.21 -9.84 -1.16
C ILE A 171 -13.17 -10.64 -0.34
N ILE A 172 -11.91 -10.50 -0.71
CA ILE A 172 -10.75 -10.97 0.05
C ILE A 172 -10.01 -9.73 0.55
N PRO A 173 -10.15 -9.33 1.83
CA PRO A 173 -9.35 -8.24 2.40
C PRO A 173 -7.87 -8.61 2.35
N PHE A 174 -7.07 -7.71 1.78
CA PHE A 174 -5.65 -7.94 1.57
C PHE A 174 -4.88 -6.62 1.68
N GLY A 175 -3.62 -6.60 1.31
CA GLY A 175 -2.77 -5.41 1.31
C GLY A 175 -1.65 -5.49 0.30
N TYR A 176 -0.74 -4.52 0.34
CA TYR A 176 0.50 -4.56 -0.41
C TYR A 176 1.64 -5.08 0.47
N PHE A 177 2.38 -6.05 -0.03
CA PHE A 177 3.48 -6.68 0.68
C PHE A 177 4.72 -6.74 -0.24
N PRO A 178 5.41 -5.59 -0.43
CA PRO A 178 6.63 -5.54 -1.23
C PRO A 178 7.74 -6.33 -0.57
N PRO A 179 8.66 -6.93 -1.35
CA PRO A 179 9.87 -7.49 -0.78
C PRO A 179 10.71 -6.41 -0.09
N PRO A 180 11.61 -6.75 0.83
CA PRO A 180 12.56 -5.80 1.41
C PRO A 180 13.37 -5.08 0.34
N ILE A 181 13.69 -3.80 0.53
CA ILE A 181 14.60 -3.07 -0.37
C ILE A 181 15.95 -3.81 -0.38
N PRO A 182 16.59 -4.07 -1.53
CA PRO A 182 17.87 -4.75 -1.56
C PRO A 182 18.91 -4.11 -0.64
N GLY A 183 19.59 -4.93 0.16
CA GLY A 183 20.54 -4.46 1.18
C GLY A 183 19.94 -4.09 2.52
N THR A 184 18.59 -4.11 2.66
CA THR A 184 17.92 -3.87 3.95
C THR A 184 18.24 -4.96 4.96
N GLN A 185 18.57 -4.53 6.18
CA GLN A 185 18.69 -5.41 7.33
C GLN A 185 17.53 -5.15 8.28
N CYS A 186 16.76 -6.20 8.54
CA CYS A 186 15.72 -6.17 9.54
C CYS A 186 16.29 -6.59 10.89
N PHE A 187 16.34 -5.69 11.86
CA PHE A 187 16.87 -5.96 13.20
C PHE A 187 16.00 -5.35 14.29
N GLU A 188 16.04 -5.97 15.46
CA GLU A 188 15.31 -5.47 16.63
C GLU A 188 15.95 -4.18 17.16
N ARG A 189 15.13 -3.16 17.36
CA ARG A 189 15.57 -1.85 17.87
C ARG A 189 15.78 -1.88 19.38
N LYS A 190 16.87 -1.28 19.84
CA LYS A 190 17.17 -1.19 21.28
C LYS A 190 16.64 0.06 21.97
N GLY A 191 16.01 0.95 21.20
CA GLY A 191 15.65 2.30 21.65
C GLY A 191 16.84 3.25 21.55
N ASN A 192 16.61 4.41 20.96
CA ASN A 192 17.61 5.47 20.82
C ASN A 192 17.16 6.72 21.57
N ARG A 193 18.12 7.44 22.12
CA ARG A 193 17.90 8.77 22.72
C ARG A 193 18.77 9.79 21.97
N PRO A 194 18.24 10.87 21.39
CA PRO A 194 16.81 11.25 21.35
C PRO A 194 15.95 10.26 20.58
N PHE A 195 14.62 10.32 20.81
CA PHE A 195 13.65 9.45 20.16
C PHE A 195 13.43 9.93 18.72
N GLU A 196 13.95 9.17 17.75
CA GLU A 196 13.96 9.54 16.33
C GLU A 196 12.66 9.13 15.66
N ILE A 197 11.89 10.10 15.18
CA ILE A 197 10.61 9.91 14.52
C ILE A 197 10.80 10.12 13.02
N LEU A 198 10.40 9.15 12.19
CA LEU A 198 10.44 9.25 10.75
C LEU A 198 9.03 9.26 10.17
N ALA A 199 8.76 10.20 9.28
CA ALA A 199 7.57 10.19 8.41
C ALA A 199 7.97 10.50 6.98
N THR A 200 7.45 9.70 6.04
CA THR A 200 7.77 9.84 4.61
C THR A 200 6.50 9.90 3.78
N GLY A 201 6.52 10.69 2.73
CA GLY A 201 5.39 10.82 1.81
C GLY A 201 5.13 12.26 1.44
N GLU A 202 4.43 12.47 0.34
CA GLU A 202 4.08 13.78 -0.16
C GLU A 202 3.31 14.58 0.91
N LEU A 203 3.70 15.85 1.13
CA LEU A 203 3.14 16.71 2.17
C LEU A 203 1.81 17.31 1.70
N THR A 204 0.79 16.47 1.67
CA THR A 204 -0.59 16.80 1.28
C THR A 204 -1.55 16.59 2.44
N TRP A 205 -2.71 17.22 2.38
CA TRP A 205 -3.74 17.11 3.42
C TRP A 205 -4.13 15.64 3.71
N HIS A 206 -4.34 14.83 2.67
CA HIS A 206 -4.76 13.44 2.87
C HIS A 206 -3.67 12.55 3.51
N ARG A 207 -2.40 12.97 3.45
CA ARG A 207 -1.27 12.27 4.10
C ARG A 207 -1.09 12.63 5.58
N GLY A 208 -1.79 13.67 6.09
CA GLY A 208 -1.84 13.99 7.51
C GLY A 208 -0.53 14.53 8.11
N SER A 209 0.37 15.11 7.32
CA SER A 209 1.61 15.69 7.83
C SER A 209 1.38 16.86 8.80
N ASP A 210 0.27 17.56 8.68
CA ASP A 210 -0.20 18.58 9.61
C ASP A 210 -0.61 17.97 10.97
N VAL A 211 -1.31 16.83 10.98
CA VAL A 211 -1.65 16.08 12.21
C VAL A 211 -0.39 15.64 12.94
N LEU A 212 0.64 15.18 12.20
CA LEU A 212 1.93 14.84 12.80
C LEU A 212 2.58 16.06 13.44
N VAL A 213 2.66 17.21 12.75
CA VAL A 213 3.26 18.43 13.31
C VAL A 213 2.47 18.92 14.53
N ASP A 214 1.12 18.79 14.53
CA ASP A 214 0.30 19.05 15.72
C ASP A 214 0.72 18.18 16.91
N ALA A 215 0.87 16.86 16.70
CA ALA A 215 1.30 15.92 17.73
C ALA A 215 2.72 16.23 18.25
N LEU A 216 3.65 16.58 17.35
CA LEU A 216 5.02 16.96 17.73
C LEU A 216 5.04 18.25 18.58
N SER A 217 4.14 19.19 18.32
CA SER A 217 3.95 20.38 19.17
C SER A 217 3.49 19.98 20.59
N VAL A 218 2.55 19.03 20.70
CA VAL A 218 2.10 18.52 21.99
C VAL A 218 3.23 17.80 22.75
N LEU A 219 4.04 16.97 22.09
CA LEU A 219 5.20 16.31 22.72
C LEU A 219 6.19 17.35 23.29
N LYS A 220 6.46 18.41 22.54
CA LYS A 220 7.31 19.50 23.02
C LYS A 220 6.73 20.19 24.25
N GLN A 221 5.43 20.51 24.26
CA GLN A 221 4.75 21.10 25.43
C GLN A 221 4.84 20.21 26.65
N ARG A 222 4.83 18.87 26.47
CA ARG A 222 5.03 17.88 27.53
C ARG A 222 6.49 17.63 27.88
N SER A 223 7.42 18.35 27.26
CA SER A 223 8.86 18.18 27.48
C SER A 223 9.39 16.77 27.19
N ILE A 224 8.75 16.05 26.26
CA ILE A 224 9.24 14.74 25.78
C ILE A 224 10.35 14.97 24.75
N PRO A 225 11.58 14.47 24.97
CA PRO A 225 12.67 14.62 24.02
C PRO A 225 12.43 13.81 22.75
N TYR A 226 12.46 14.44 21.60
CA TYR A 226 12.40 13.79 20.29
C TYR A 226 13.17 14.57 19.24
N HIS A 227 13.44 13.94 18.10
CA HIS A 227 13.81 14.58 16.87
C HIS A 227 12.97 13.94 15.73
N ALA A 228 12.50 14.74 14.78
CA ALA A 228 11.65 14.24 13.72
C ALA A 228 12.23 14.56 12.34
N THR A 229 12.28 13.56 11.47
CA THR A 229 12.61 13.71 10.05
C THR A 229 11.35 13.52 9.21
N ILE A 230 10.97 14.57 8.47
CA ILE A 230 9.83 14.55 7.56
C ILE A 230 10.35 14.74 6.13
N THR A 231 10.14 13.72 5.28
CA THR A 231 10.69 13.73 3.92
C THR A 231 9.63 14.10 2.88
N GLN A 232 10.10 14.38 1.66
CA GLN A 232 9.31 14.73 0.48
C GLN A 232 8.87 16.20 0.43
N GLN A 233 8.19 16.54 -0.66
CA GLN A 233 7.64 17.88 -0.92
C GLN A 233 6.12 17.82 -0.98
N GLY A 234 5.48 18.95 -1.09
CA GLY A 234 4.04 19.04 -1.23
C GLY A 234 3.50 20.42 -0.85
N PRO A 235 2.21 20.67 -1.10
CA PRO A 235 1.61 21.99 -0.87
C PRO A 235 1.63 22.45 0.59
N LEU A 236 1.79 21.55 1.56
CA LEU A 236 1.86 21.91 2.98
C LEU A 236 3.28 22.24 3.47
N LEU A 237 4.34 21.99 2.68
CA LEU A 237 5.73 22.07 3.13
C LEU A 237 6.06 23.42 3.77
N GLU A 238 5.80 24.52 3.05
CA GLU A 238 6.20 25.86 3.51
C GLU A 238 5.42 26.30 4.76
N SER A 239 4.14 26.00 4.83
CA SER A 239 3.33 26.30 6.02
C SER A 239 3.80 25.54 7.25
N LEU A 240 4.17 24.25 7.08
CA LEU A 240 4.68 23.41 8.15
C LEU A 240 6.08 23.85 8.62
N LYS A 241 6.97 24.25 7.70
CA LYS A 241 8.28 24.84 8.04
C LYS A 241 8.15 26.12 8.85
N VAL A 242 7.29 27.05 8.41
CA VAL A 242 7.03 28.31 9.13
C VAL A 242 6.53 28.02 10.55
N ARG A 243 5.61 27.09 10.68
CA ARG A 243 5.08 26.67 11.98
C ARG A 243 6.15 26.03 12.86
N ALA A 244 6.90 25.06 12.34
CA ALA A 244 7.97 24.38 13.09
C ALA A 244 9.01 25.40 13.62
N LYS A 245 9.39 26.38 12.79
CA LYS A 245 10.29 27.47 13.20
C LYS A 245 9.68 28.33 14.30
N ARG A 246 8.42 28.77 14.13
CA ARG A 246 7.72 29.61 15.11
C ARG A 246 7.61 28.92 16.47
N GLU A 247 7.32 27.64 16.47
CA GLU A 247 7.15 26.83 17.69
C GLU A 247 8.47 26.19 18.15
N ASN A 248 9.58 26.43 17.43
CA ASN A 248 10.91 25.88 17.69
C ASN A 248 10.88 24.35 17.83
N LEU A 249 10.17 23.64 16.94
CA LEU A 249 10.07 22.19 16.95
C LEU A 249 11.34 21.54 16.35
N PRO A 250 11.88 20.47 16.94
CA PRO A 250 13.05 19.76 16.42
C PRO A 250 12.65 18.86 15.23
N ILE A 251 12.41 19.48 14.07
CA ILE A 251 11.94 18.83 12.84
C ILE A 251 12.86 19.18 11.69
N ASP A 252 13.40 18.16 11.01
CA ASP A 252 14.08 18.28 9.74
C ASP A 252 13.14 17.99 8.58
N PHE A 253 12.90 19.00 7.73
CA PHE A 253 12.20 18.85 6.46
C PHE A 253 13.24 18.66 5.35
N THR A 254 13.50 17.42 4.95
CA THR A 254 14.61 17.09 4.02
C THR A 254 14.26 17.26 2.55
N GLY A 255 12.98 17.44 2.22
CA GLY A 255 12.53 17.37 0.84
C GLY A 255 12.63 15.94 0.26
N PHE A 256 12.88 15.83 -1.04
CA PHE A 256 13.14 14.54 -1.67
C PHE A 256 14.43 13.93 -1.13
N MET A 257 14.34 12.70 -0.67
CA MET A 257 15.49 11.95 -0.13
C MET A 257 15.84 10.81 -1.10
N PRO A 258 17.08 10.75 -1.60
CA PRO A 258 17.55 9.62 -2.40
C PRO A 258 17.42 8.28 -1.67
N MET A 259 17.28 7.17 -2.42
CA MET A 259 17.03 5.86 -1.84
C MET A 259 18.04 5.43 -0.76
N PRO A 260 19.39 5.61 -0.93
CA PRO A 260 20.33 5.23 0.11
C PRO A 260 20.13 5.98 1.43
N ASP A 261 19.82 7.28 1.35
CA ASP A 261 19.60 8.13 2.54
C ASP A 261 18.26 7.81 3.20
N LEU A 262 17.22 7.59 2.39
CA LEU A 262 15.90 7.16 2.87
C LEU A 262 15.98 5.80 3.56
N HIS A 263 16.77 4.89 3.00
CA HIS A 263 17.03 3.57 3.58
C HIS A 263 17.69 3.69 4.96
N ARG A 264 18.74 4.51 5.05
CA ARG A 264 19.40 4.81 6.33
C ARG A 264 18.44 5.43 7.34
N ALA A 265 17.55 6.33 6.89
CA ALA A 265 16.54 6.92 7.77
C ALA A 265 15.57 5.86 8.33
N TYR A 266 15.12 4.89 7.51
CA TYR A 266 14.34 3.75 7.99
C TYR A 266 15.13 2.87 8.98
N GLU A 267 16.41 2.65 8.73
CA GLU A 267 17.25 1.83 9.60
C GLU A 267 17.57 2.49 10.94
N THR A 268 17.59 3.81 11.02
CA THR A 268 18.02 4.55 12.22
C THR A 268 16.88 5.15 13.04
N CYS A 269 15.67 5.31 12.48
CA CYS A 269 14.55 5.87 13.24
C CYS A 269 14.17 4.96 14.42
N SER A 270 13.71 5.54 15.51
CA SER A 270 13.11 4.82 16.64
C SER A 270 11.71 4.33 16.28
N VAL A 271 10.96 5.12 15.53
CA VAL A 271 9.58 4.83 15.15
C VAL A 271 9.25 5.45 13.78
N TYR A 272 8.44 4.75 13.00
CA TYR A 272 7.87 5.30 11.78
C TYR A 272 6.41 5.70 12.00
N VAL A 273 6.04 6.91 11.55
CA VAL A 273 4.67 7.42 11.68
C VAL A 273 3.96 7.46 10.32
N GLY A 274 2.83 6.79 10.25
CA GLY A 274 1.85 6.89 9.17
C GLY A 274 0.63 7.69 9.64
N ALA A 275 0.56 8.99 9.30
CA ALA A 275 -0.50 9.89 9.77
C ALA A 275 -1.67 10.07 8.78
N GLY A 276 -1.75 9.27 7.72
CA GLY A 276 -2.72 9.43 6.64
C GLY A 276 -4.17 9.44 7.09
N ARG A 277 -4.95 10.41 6.57
CA ARG A 277 -6.40 10.51 6.78
C ARG A 277 -7.18 9.51 5.94
N HIS A 278 -6.72 9.29 4.72
CA HIS A 278 -7.34 8.40 3.74
C HIS A 278 -6.25 7.78 2.87
N GLU A 279 -5.67 6.71 3.34
CA GLU A 279 -4.65 5.96 2.62
C GLU A 279 -5.09 4.51 2.46
N PRO A 280 -5.31 3.99 1.25
CA PRO A 280 -5.78 2.62 1.06
C PRO A 280 -4.92 1.58 1.76
N TRP A 281 -3.59 1.73 1.72
CA TRP A 281 -2.69 0.85 2.45
C TRP A 281 -1.56 1.60 3.16
N GLY A 282 -0.70 2.29 2.40
CA GLY A 282 0.49 2.94 2.92
C GLY A 282 1.74 2.05 2.82
N MET A 283 2.21 1.75 1.62
CA MET A 283 3.36 0.86 1.36
C MET A 283 4.64 1.20 2.14
N ARG A 284 4.82 2.47 2.52
CA ARG A 284 5.98 2.91 3.32
C ARG A 284 6.01 2.34 4.74
N LEU A 285 4.87 1.89 5.26
CA LEU A 285 4.80 1.12 6.50
C LEU A 285 5.56 -0.21 6.35
N ASN A 286 5.44 -0.86 5.19
CA ASN A 286 6.18 -2.08 4.90
C ASN A 286 7.69 -1.82 4.82
N ASP A 287 8.11 -0.69 4.20
CA ASP A 287 9.53 -0.33 4.12
C ASP A 287 10.12 -0.15 5.53
N ALA A 288 9.41 0.54 6.43
CA ALA A 288 9.81 0.72 7.81
C ALA A 288 9.89 -0.62 8.58
N LEU A 289 8.87 -1.47 8.45
CA LEU A 289 8.86 -2.80 9.06
C LEU A 289 9.99 -3.68 8.54
N ASN A 290 10.29 -3.63 7.25
CA ASN A 290 11.38 -4.37 6.65
C ASN A 290 12.76 -3.96 7.21
N CYS A 291 12.87 -2.76 7.81
CA CYS A 291 14.01 -2.30 8.59
C CYS A 291 13.86 -2.57 10.11
N GLY A 292 12.81 -3.22 10.56
CA GLY A 292 12.53 -3.51 11.97
C GLY A 292 12.04 -2.32 12.79
N ALA A 293 11.57 -1.23 12.15
CA ALA A 293 11.05 -0.06 12.85
C ALA A 293 9.62 -0.30 13.35
N PRO A 294 9.33 -0.07 14.64
CA PRO A 294 7.96 -0.04 15.15
C PRO A 294 7.14 1.05 14.45
N LEU A 295 5.83 0.85 14.37
CA LEU A 295 4.91 1.75 13.67
C LEU A 295 4.01 2.52 14.64
N VAL A 296 3.67 3.78 14.30
CA VAL A 296 2.49 4.48 14.84
C VAL A 296 1.63 4.90 13.68
N VAL A 297 0.41 4.32 13.57
CA VAL A 297 -0.41 4.37 12.34
C VAL A 297 -1.80 4.89 12.61
N SER A 298 -2.24 5.84 11.79
CA SER A 298 -3.62 6.34 11.77
C SER A 298 -4.62 5.26 11.37
N ARG A 299 -5.78 5.24 12.05
CA ARG A 299 -6.92 4.40 11.64
C ARG A 299 -7.54 4.80 10.29
N GLY A 300 -7.10 5.91 9.71
CA GLY A 300 -7.40 6.29 8.32
C GLY A 300 -6.57 5.58 7.25
N MET A 301 -5.65 4.69 7.63
CA MET A 301 -4.77 3.93 6.73
C MET A 301 -5.10 2.44 6.78
N GLY A 302 -5.23 1.79 5.61
CA GLY A 302 -5.48 0.35 5.55
C GLY A 302 -4.36 -0.50 6.17
N GLY A 303 -3.12 -0.02 6.09
CA GLY A 303 -1.95 -0.68 6.70
C GLY A 303 -1.96 -0.70 8.24
N VAL A 304 -2.89 0.00 8.92
CA VAL A 304 -3.12 -0.13 10.37
C VAL A 304 -3.40 -1.58 10.77
N LYS A 305 -3.95 -2.37 9.85
CA LYS A 305 -4.16 -3.80 10.04
C LYS A 305 -2.90 -4.55 10.48
N MET A 306 -1.72 -4.18 9.99
CA MET A 306 -0.47 -4.79 10.43
C MET A 306 -0.20 -4.54 11.92
N VAL A 307 -0.54 -3.34 12.40
CA VAL A 307 -0.41 -3.00 13.83
C VAL A 307 -1.42 -3.78 14.67
N ASP A 308 -2.67 -3.81 14.25
CA ASP A 308 -3.76 -4.48 14.98
C ASP A 308 -3.55 -6.02 15.02
N ASP A 309 -3.13 -6.65 13.91
CA ASP A 309 -2.94 -8.10 13.81
C ASP A 309 -1.66 -8.60 14.51
N TYR A 310 -0.56 -7.84 14.41
CA TYR A 310 0.76 -8.31 14.84
C TYR A 310 1.30 -7.56 16.06
N GLY A 311 0.71 -6.43 16.47
CA GLY A 311 1.17 -5.61 17.58
C GLY A 311 2.56 -5.02 17.35
N CYS A 312 2.93 -4.74 16.09
CA CYS A 312 4.22 -4.20 15.69
C CYS A 312 4.35 -2.68 15.91
N GLY A 313 3.49 -2.12 16.75
CA GLY A 313 3.41 -0.70 17.05
C GLY A 313 2.08 -0.34 17.69
N LEU A 314 1.66 0.92 17.53
CA LEU A 314 0.42 1.46 18.11
C LEU A 314 -0.43 2.11 17.02
N SER A 315 -1.75 2.00 17.13
CA SER A 315 -2.69 2.74 16.29
C SER A 315 -3.26 3.95 17.02
N PHE A 316 -3.62 5.00 16.28
CA PHE A 316 -4.25 6.19 16.82
C PHE A 316 -5.49 6.62 16.02
N GLY A 317 -6.37 7.41 16.64
CA GLY A 317 -7.60 7.91 16.03
C GLY A 317 -7.31 8.76 14.78
N ASN A 318 -8.09 8.58 13.71
CA ASN A 318 -7.91 9.37 12.50
C ASN A 318 -8.07 10.88 12.81
N GLU A 319 -7.12 11.70 12.35
CA GLU A 319 -7.06 13.15 12.61
C GLU A 319 -6.85 13.54 14.09
N ASP A 320 -6.58 12.60 14.98
CA ASP A 320 -6.40 12.84 16.42
C ASP A 320 -4.91 13.03 16.76
N ALA A 321 -4.45 14.28 16.69
CA ALA A 321 -3.07 14.65 17.01
C ALA A 321 -2.72 14.41 18.49
N GLU A 322 -3.70 14.55 19.39
CA GLU A 322 -3.51 14.33 20.83
C GLU A 322 -3.31 12.84 21.14
N ASP A 323 -4.08 11.95 20.45
CA ASP A 323 -3.89 10.51 20.57
C ASP A 323 -2.55 10.08 19.95
N LEU A 324 -2.17 10.65 18.78
CA LEU A 324 -0.85 10.43 18.17
C LEU A 324 0.28 10.81 19.14
N ALA A 325 0.18 11.98 19.78
CA ALA A 325 1.17 12.42 20.77
C ALA A 325 1.26 11.44 21.95
N ARG A 326 0.12 10.99 22.52
CA ARG A 326 0.11 9.98 23.60
C ARG A 326 0.78 8.67 23.17
N LYS A 327 0.56 8.19 21.94
CA LYS A 327 1.18 6.95 21.44
C LYS A 327 2.70 7.10 21.28
N LEU A 328 3.14 8.24 20.75
CA LEU A 328 4.57 8.54 20.63
C LEU A 328 5.24 8.71 22.01
N GLU A 329 4.61 9.42 22.95
CA GLU A 329 5.06 9.56 24.34
C GLU A 329 5.20 8.20 25.01
N SER A 330 4.19 7.31 24.88
CA SER A 330 4.24 5.97 25.46
C SER A 330 5.44 5.16 24.92
N LEU A 331 5.73 5.22 23.61
CA LEU A 331 6.90 4.53 23.05
C LEU A 331 8.22 5.19 23.44
N ALA A 332 8.22 6.50 23.68
CA ALA A 332 9.43 7.23 24.08
C ALA A 332 9.79 7.04 25.58
N THR A 333 8.80 6.74 26.43
CA THR A 333 8.98 6.71 27.90
C THR A 333 8.84 5.33 28.53
N ASP A 334 8.15 4.38 27.87
CA ASP A 334 8.00 2.98 28.31
C ASP A 334 8.91 2.06 27.49
N ASP A 335 10.10 1.76 28.03
CA ASP A 335 11.09 0.91 27.39
C ASP A 335 10.58 -0.52 27.13
N ASP A 336 9.73 -1.05 28.01
CA ASP A 336 9.19 -2.41 27.84
C ASP A 336 8.13 -2.46 26.75
N LEU A 337 7.28 -1.46 26.64
CA LEU A 337 6.37 -1.31 25.52
C LEU A 337 7.13 -1.17 24.21
N TYR A 338 8.16 -0.31 24.17
CA TYR A 338 9.00 -0.12 23.01
C TYR A 338 9.64 -1.42 22.54
N LYS A 339 10.31 -2.16 23.43
CA LYS A 339 10.94 -3.46 23.14
C LYS A 339 9.95 -4.48 22.62
N ARG A 340 8.74 -4.55 23.20
CA ARG A 340 7.68 -5.44 22.70
C ARG A 340 7.27 -5.07 21.28
N CYS A 341 7.07 -3.79 20.97
CA CYS A 341 6.72 -3.33 19.62
C CYS A 341 7.86 -3.60 18.62
N ALA A 342 9.11 -3.33 18.99
CA ALA A 342 10.28 -3.55 18.16
C ALA A 342 10.50 -5.03 17.82
N SER A 343 10.41 -5.92 18.81
CA SER A 343 10.50 -7.36 18.59
C SER A 343 9.38 -7.88 17.67
N ARG A 344 8.16 -7.35 17.86
CA ARG A 344 7.02 -7.70 17.01
C ARG A 344 7.10 -7.09 15.61
N ALA A 345 7.76 -5.94 15.42
CA ALA A 345 8.00 -5.36 14.11
C ALA A 345 8.83 -6.30 13.21
N VAL A 346 9.90 -6.89 13.77
CA VAL A 346 10.72 -7.89 13.06
C VAL A 346 9.89 -9.12 12.65
N LYS A 347 9.06 -9.64 13.57
CA LYS A 347 8.16 -10.77 13.27
C LYS A 347 7.11 -10.40 12.22
N CYS A 348 6.54 -9.20 12.33
CA CYS A 348 5.56 -8.69 11.36
C CYS A 348 6.17 -8.58 9.97
N ALA A 349 7.41 -8.06 9.84
CA ALA A 349 8.12 -8.00 8.55
C ALA A 349 8.23 -9.38 7.90
N GLN A 350 8.60 -10.41 8.69
CA GLN A 350 8.69 -11.80 8.19
C GLN A 350 7.32 -12.35 7.77
N MET A 351 6.29 -12.18 8.61
CA MET A 351 4.93 -12.65 8.31
C MET A 351 4.28 -11.90 7.13
N CYS A 352 4.68 -10.65 6.90
CA CYS A 352 4.24 -9.81 5.80
C CYS A 352 5.14 -9.91 4.55
N SER A 353 6.04 -10.88 4.48
CA SER A 353 6.81 -11.13 3.25
C SER A 353 5.90 -11.50 2.08
N PRO A 354 6.27 -11.20 0.82
CA PRO A 354 5.50 -11.61 -0.35
C PRO A 354 5.19 -13.09 -0.37
N GLU A 355 6.13 -13.95 0.04
CA GLU A 355 6.00 -15.40 0.05
C GLU A 355 4.94 -15.87 1.04
N ASN A 356 4.98 -15.39 2.29
CA ASN A 356 4.01 -15.75 3.32
C ASN A 356 2.61 -15.24 2.96
N LYS A 357 2.52 -14.02 2.44
CA LYS A 357 1.23 -13.43 2.04
C LYS A 357 0.67 -14.05 0.76
N ALA A 358 1.51 -14.46 -0.15
CA ALA A 358 1.08 -15.24 -1.31
C ALA A 358 0.54 -16.61 -0.93
N LEU A 359 1.18 -17.29 0.03
CA LEU A 359 0.69 -18.58 0.55
C LEU A 359 -0.66 -18.41 1.26
N GLU A 360 -0.82 -17.37 2.08
CA GLU A 360 -2.09 -17.01 2.71
C GLU A 360 -3.19 -16.76 1.65
N LEU A 361 -2.90 -15.92 0.65
CA LEU A 361 -3.84 -15.61 -0.44
C LEU A 361 -4.19 -16.84 -1.25
N ALA A 362 -3.21 -17.67 -1.61
CA ALA A 362 -3.44 -18.92 -2.34
C ALA A 362 -4.31 -19.89 -1.53
N THR A 363 -4.11 -19.97 -0.21
CA THR A 363 -4.92 -20.80 0.68
C THR A 363 -6.37 -20.30 0.71
N ILE A 364 -6.59 -18.99 0.84
CA ILE A 364 -7.94 -18.40 0.78
C ILE A 364 -8.60 -18.69 -0.57
N ILE A 365 -7.87 -18.50 -1.67
CA ILE A 365 -8.39 -18.78 -3.02
C ILE A 365 -8.79 -20.25 -3.16
N LYS A 366 -7.91 -21.17 -2.77
CA LYS A 366 -8.19 -22.62 -2.86
C LYS A 366 -9.42 -23.05 -2.05
N ASN A 367 -9.58 -22.49 -0.86
CA ASN A 367 -10.67 -22.84 0.05
C ASN A 367 -12.01 -22.21 -0.34
N ARG A 368 -12.02 -20.92 -0.70
CA ARG A 368 -13.25 -20.18 -1.00
C ARG A 368 -13.67 -20.27 -2.46
N PHE A 369 -12.71 -20.45 -3.35
CA PHE A 369 -12.91 -20.50 -4.80
C PHE A 369 -12.23 -21.72 -5.42
N PRO A 370 -12.63 -22.95 -5.03
CA PRO A 370 -11.92 -24.19 -5.41
C PRO A 370 -11.82 -24.41 -6.92
N ILE A 371 -12.64 -23.71 -7.68
CA ILE A 371 -12.61 -23.68 -9.13
C ILE A 371 -11.31 -23.05 -9.68
N TRP A 372 -10.59 -22.26 -8.88
CA TRP A 372 -9.27 -21.66 -9.20
C TRP A 372 -8.10 -22.60 -8.86
N ALA A 373 -8.36 -23.70 -8.18
CA ALA A 373 -7.36 -24.70 -7.80
C ALA A 373 -7.36 -25.96 -8.69
N ARG A 374 -8.33 -26.05 -9.62
CA ARG A 374 -8.50 -27.18 -10.56
C ARG A 374 -7.85 -26.85 -11.93
#